data_b6bef772dddde38b185dba4258b2ba76
#
_entry.id   b6bef772dddde38b185dba4258b2ba76
#
_cell.length_a   1.000
_cell.length_b   1.000
_cell.length_c   1.000
_cell.angle_alpha   90.00
_cell.angle_beta   90.00
_cell.angle_gamma   90.00
#
_symmetry.space_group_name_H-M   'P 1'
#
loop_
_entity.id
_entity.type
_entity.pdbx_description
1 polymer ?
#
loop_
_entity_poly.entity_id
_entity_poly.type
_entity_poly.pdbx_seq_one_letter_code
_entity_poly.pdbx_strand_id
1 'polypeptide(L)'
;KVHLIGGELKGTTEAVVGNQAILNIQRLHFSKAFFGVNGISLRAGFSTPDYSEAMVKQTALHQARIAYVLADYSKFGNVSSVTFANLEEADVLTDRKPPESFSGCKNILVV
;
A
#
# COMPACT_ATOMS: atom_id res chain seq x y z
N LYS A 1 -5.16 5.03 -16.57
CA LYS A 1 -5.95 3.98 -15.97
C LYS A 1 -5.63 3.85 -14.49
N VAL A 2 -6.66 3.69 -13.67
CA VAL A 2 -6.53 3.64 -12.22
C VAL A 2 -6.94 2.26 -11.72
N HIS A 3 -6.12 1.69 -10.85
CA HIS A 3 -6.40 0.40 -10.24
C HIS A 3 -6.33 0.51 -8.73
N LEU A 4 -7.32 -0.04 -8.04
CA LEU A 4 -7.38 -0.05 -6.58
C LEU A 4 -7.04 -1.44 -6.08
N ILE A 5 -6.04 -1.53 -5.23
CA ILE A 5 -5.61 -2.78 -4.63
C ILE A 5 -5.69 -2.63 -3.12
N GLY A 6 -6.56 -3.41 -2.51
CA GLY A 6 -6.79 -3.30 -1.07
C GLY A 6 -7.14 -4.63 -0.45
N GLY A 7 -7.52 -4.57 0.82
CA GLY A 7 -7.80 -5.75 1.60
C GLY A 7 -8.94 -6.59 1.07
N GLU A 8 -9.89 -5.98 0.36
CA GLU A 8 -11.01 -6.73 -0.18
C GLU A 8 -10.60 -7.81 -1.16
N LEU A 9 -9.47 -7.66 -1.80
CA LEU A 9 -8.98 -8.67 -2.72
C LEU A 9 -8.84 -10.02 -2.04
N LYS A 10 -8.51 -10.01 -0.79
CA LYS A 10 -8.27 -11.22 -0.04
C LYS A 10 -9.50 -12.14 -0.02
N GLY A 11 -10.68 -11.55 0.18
CA GLY A 11 -11.89 -12.33 0.30
C GLY A 11 -12.33 -12.99 -0.98
N THR A 12 -12.14 -12.32 -2.12
CA THR A 12 -12.65 -12.82 -3.39
C THR A 12 -11.61 -13.51 -4.23
N THR A 13 -10.35 -13.19 -4.04
CA THR A 13 -9.29 -13.70 -4.91
C THR A 13 -8.25 -14.51 -4.17
N GLU A 14 -8.56 -14.91 -2.97
CA GLU A 14 -7.60 -15.61 -2.14
C GLU A 14 -7.04 -16.86 -2.83
N ALA A 15 -7.89 -17.56 -3.58
CA ALA A 15 -7.47 -18.77 -4.28
C ALA A 15 -6.48 -18.50 -5.40
N VAL A 16 -6.44 -17.26 -5.92
CA VAL A 16 -5.54 -16.90 -7.01
C VAL A 16 -4.42 -15.97 -6.58
N VAL A 17 -4.39 -15.56 -5.32
CA VAL A 17 -3.23 -14.81 -4.84
C VAL A 17 -2.07 -15.77 -4.67
N GLY A 18 -0.88 -15.22 -4.68
CA GLY A 18 0.32 -16.02 -4.61
C GLY A 18 1.05 -15.94 -5.93
N ASN A 19 1.77 -16.99 -6.27
CA ASN A 19 2.67 -16.94 -7.42
C ASN A 19 1.98 -16.61 -8.73
N GLN A 20 0.79 -17.16 -8.97
CA GLN A 20 0.10 -16.91 -10.23
C GLN A 20 -0.31 -15.45 -10.35
N ALA A 21 -0.86 -14.90 -9.28
CA ALA A 21 -1.26 -13.49 -9.29
C ALA A 21 -0.06 -12.59 -9.49
N ILE A 22 1.04 -12.89 -8.82
CA ILE A 22 2.26 -12.10 -8.94
C ILE A 22 2.78 -12.13 -10.36
N LEU A 23 2.82 -13.32 -10.98
CA LEU A 23 3.29 -13.43 -12.34
C LEU A 23 2.42 -12.64 -13.31
N ASN A 24 1.12 -12.66 -13.11
CA ASN A 24 0.22 -11.91 -13.97
C ASN A 24 0.41 -10.41 -13.82
N ILE A 25 0.54 -9.93 -12.58
CA ILE A 25 0.71 -8.50 -12.32
C ILE A 25 2.03 -7.99 -12.86
N GLN A 26 3.07 -8.81 -12.82
CA GLN A 26 4.39 -8.40 -13.32
C GLN A 26 4.38 -8.06 -14.80
N ARG A 27 3.37 -8.52 -15.51
CA ARG A 27 3.25 -8.26 -16.96
C ARG A 27 2.41 -7.03 -17.25
N LEU A 28 1.87 -6.38 -16.23
CA LEU A 28 0.99 -5.24 -16.40
C LEU A 28 1.73 -3.94 -16.09
N HIS A 29 1.24 -2.86 -16.67
CA HIS A 29 1.79 -1.53 -16.42
C HIS A 29 0.63 -0.61 -16.07
N PHE A 30 0.70 -0.02 -14.89
CA PHE A 30 -0.36 0.85 -14.40
C PHE A 30 0.10 2.30 -14.42
N SER A 31 -0.81 3.21 -14.84
CA SER A 31 -0.54 4.64 -14.71
C SER A 31 -0.54 5.02 -13.24
N LYS A 32 -1.57 4.60 -12.53
CA LYS A 32 -1.72 4.86 -11.10
C LYS A 32 -2.27 3.63 -10.42
N ALA A 33 -1.84 3.40 -9.20
CA ALA A 33 -2.35 2.32 -8.39
C ALA A 33 -2.62 2.85 -6.99
N PHE A 34 -3.71 2.40 -6.39
CA PHE A 34 -4.12 2.83 -5.05
C PHE A 34 -4.16 1.61 -4.14
N PHE A 35 -3.57 1.75 -2.96
CA PHE A 35 -3.42 0.64 -2.03
C PHE A 35 -4.03 0.96 -0.68
N GLY A 36 -4.72 -0.02 -0.08
CA GLY A 36 -5.07 0.06 1.32
C GLY A 36 -3.86 -0.32 2.16
N VAL A 37 -3.91 0.00 3.44
CA VAL A 37 -2.79 -0.26 4.35
C VAL A 37 -3.34 -0.48 5.75
N ASN A 38 -2.62 -1.27 6.55
CA ASN A 38 -2.97 -1.49 7.94
C ASN A 38 -2.09 -0.70 8.90
N GLY A 39 -0.88 -0.38 8.48
CA GLY A 39 0.02 0.41 9.31
C GLY A 39 0.94 1.28 8.48
N ILE A 40 1.24 2.46 8.99
CA ILE A 40 2.20 3.40 8.40
C ILE A 40 3.17 3.78 9.49
N SER A 41 4.45 3.45 9.28
CA SER A 41 5.48 3.67 10.28
C SER A 41 6.68 4.34 9.64
N LEU A 42 7.30 5.26 10.36
CA LEU A 42 8.51 5.91 9.87
C LEU A 42 9.62 4.89 9.65
N ARG A 43 9.68 3.87 10.50
CA ARG A 43 10.73 2.87 10.42
C ARG A 43 10.35 1.70 9.51
N ALA A 44 9.12 1.21 9.64
CA ALA A 44 8.71 -0.01 8.95
C ALA A 44 8.00 0.24 7.62
N GLY A 45 7.67 1.48 7.30
CA GLY A 45 6.98 1.77 6.05
C GLY A 45 5.52 1.39 6.07
N PHE A 46 5.03 0.89 4.94
CA PHE A 46 3.63 0.47 4.80
C PHE A 46 3.51 -1.02 5.05
N SER A 47 2.59 -1.42 5.91
CA SER A 47 2.49 -2.81 6.33
C SER A 47 1.07 -3.33 6.34
N THR A 48 0.95 -4.65 6.24
CA THR A 48 -0.31 -5.37 6.19
C THR A 48 -0.10 -6.71 6.92
N PRO A 49 -1.14 -7.35 7.45
CA PRO A 49 -0.94 -8.56 8.24
C PRO A 49 -0.64 -9.82 7.44
N ASP A 50 -1.04 -9.86 6.16
CA ASP A 50 -0.96 -11.10 5.38
C ASP A 50 0.20 -11.07 4.39
N TYR A 51 1.05 -12.10 4.44
CA TYR A 51 2.22 -12.17 3.59
C TYR A 51 1.86 -12.21 2.09
N SER A 52 0.87 -13.02 1.73
CA SER A 52 0.46 -13.13 0.33
C SER A 52 -0.07 -11.79 -0.19
N GLU A 53 -0.87 -11.12 0.62
CA GLU A 53 -1.40 -9.81 0.26
C GLU A 53 -0.25 -8.80 0.10
N ALA A 54 0.73 -8.86 1.00
CA ALA A 54 1.87 -7.97 0.93
C ALA A 54 2.65 -8.14 -0.38
N MET A 55 2.83 -9.38 -0.79
CA MET A 55 3.57 -9.67 -2.02
C MET A 55 2.83 -9.16 -3.25
N VAL A 56 1.51 -9.31 -3.28
CA VAL A 56 0.71 -8.80 -4.38
C VAL A 56 0.79 -7.27 -4.43
N LYS A 57 0.66 -6.63 -3.28
CA LYS A 57 0.74 -5.17 -3.21
C LYS A 57 2.11 -4.66 -3.65
N GLN A 58 3.17 -5.30 -3.18
CA GLN A 58 4.52 -4.90 -3.55
C GLN A 58 4.73 -5.02 -5.05
N THR A 59 4.28 -6.12 -5.63
CA THR A 59 4.43 -6.34 -7.06
C THR A 59 3.67 -5.29 -7.86
N ALA A 60 2.42 -5.03 -7.47
CA ALA A 60 1.59 -4.05 -8.18
C ALA A 60 2.18 -2.64 -8.05
N LEU A 61 2.72 -2.33 -6.88
CA LEU A 61 3.33 -1.02 -6.65
C LEU A 61 4.51 -0.79 -7.59
N HIS A 62 5.33 -1.82 -7.79
CA HIS A 62 6.48 -1.70 -8.67
C HIS A 62 6.09 -1.61 -10.15
N GLN A 63 4.87 -2.01 -10.48
CA GLN A 63 4.37 -1.91 -11.85
C GLN A 63 3.61 -0.62 -12.11
N ALA A 64 3.43 0.23 -11.11
CA ALA A 64 2.70 1.48 -11.24
C ALA A 64 3.68 2.63 -11.44
N ARG A 65 3.28 3.56 -12.29
CA ARG A 65 4.05 4.79 -12.48
C ARG A 65 3.94 5.67 -11.25
N ILE A 66 2.74 5.76 -10.69
CA ILE A 66 2.48 6.54 -9.49
C ILE A 66 1.67 5.67 -8.55
N ALA A 67 2.14 5.54 -7.32
CA ALA A 67 1.46 4.73 -6.32
C ALA A 67 0.94 5.63 -5.20
N TYR A 68 -0.30 5.36 -4.76
CA TYR A 68 -0.92 6.07 -3.65
C TYR A 68 -1.35 5.06 -2.60
N VAL A 69 -1.19 5.42 -1.34
CA VAL A 69 -1.70 4.65 -0.21
C VAL A 69 -2.83 5.45 0.41
N LEU A 70 -3.99 4.80 0.55
CA LEU A 70 -5.16 5.45 1.15
C LEU A 70 -5.24 5.02 2.62
N ALA A 71 -5.23 6.00 3.51
CA ALA A 71 -5.20 5.68 4.93
C ALA A 71 -5.92 6.76 5.74
N ASP A 72 -6.69 6.31 6.73
CA ASP A 72 -7.23 7.25 7.69
C ASP A 72 -6.21 7.45 8.80
N TYR A 73 -6.50 8.39 9.70
CA TYR A 73 -5.58 8.78 10.75
C TYR A 73 -5.13 7.62 11.63
N SER A 74 -6.00 6.63 11.84
CA SER A 74 -5.72 5.54 12.76
C SER A 74 -4.58 4.63 12.31
N LYS A 75 -4.20 4.70 11.05
CA LYS A 75 -3.14 3.83 10.52
C LYS A 75 -1.74 4.32 10.86
N PHE A 76 -1.59 5.60 11.17
CA PHE A 76 -0.27 6.17 11.45
C PHE A 76 0.28 5.67 12.77
N GLY A 77 1.53 5.24 12.76
CA GLY A 77 2.20 4.75 13.94
C GLY A 77 2.06 3.27 14.19
N ASN A 78 1.19 2.60 13.43
CA ASN A 78 0.99 1.15 13.57
C ASN A 78 1.96 0.39 12.67
N VAL A 79 2.36 -0.79 13.15
CA VAL A 79 3.19 -1.71 12.37
C VAL A 79 2.47 -3.04 12.34
N SER A 80 2.12 -3.50 11.15
CA SER A 80 1.53 -4.80 10.97
C SER A 80 2.61 -5.83 10.64
N SER A 81 2.23 -7.07 10.43
CA SER A 81 3.20 -8.17 10.37
C SER A 81 4.19 -8.09 9.21
N VAL A 82 3.74 -7.58 8.06
CA VAL A 82 4.55 -7.64 6.84
C VAL A 82 4.61 -6.27 6.17
N THR A 83 5.81 -5.76 5.95
CA THR A 83 6.02 -4.53 5.18
C THR A 83 5.95 -4.85 3.69
N PHE A 84 5.19 -4.05 2.93
CA PHE A 84 5.15 -4.24 1.50
C PHE A 84 5.82 -3.11 0.72
N ALA A 85 6.16 -2.01 1.37
CA ALA A 85 6.87 -0.92 0.71
C ALA A 85 7.45 0.03 1.76
N ASN A 86 8.50 0.74 1.36
CA ASN A 86 9.08 1.77 2.21
C ASN A 86 8.25 3.03 2.10
N LEU A 87 8.38 3.90 3.10
CA LEU A 87 7.52 5.08 3.21
C LEU A 87 7.64 6.01 1.99
N GLU A 88 8.82 6.08 1.39
CA GLU A 88 9.03 6.98 0.25
C GLU A 88 8.59 6.39 -1.09
N GLU A 89 8.09 5.17 -1.13
CA GLU A 89 7.73 4.54 -2.40
C GLU A 89 6.32 4.89 -2.88
N ALA A 90 5.53 5.58 -2.07
CA ALA A 90 4.18 5.96 -2.45
C ALA A 90 3.78 7.24 -1.74
N ASP A 91 2.83 7.96 -2.34
CA ASP A 91 2.22 9.11 -1.68
C ASP A 91 1.05 8.61 -0.83
N VAL A 92 0.86 9.24 0.31
CA VAL A 92 -0.24 8.88 1.22
C VAL A 92 -1.35 9.91 1.09
N LEU A 93 -2.57 9.42 0.87
CA LEU A 93 -3.76 10.27 0.88
C LEU A 93 -4.51 9.96 2.15
N THR A 94 -4.70 10.96 2.99
CA THR A 94 -5.32 10.77 4.29
C THR A 94 -6.40 11.82 4.55
N ASP A 95 -7.24 11.56 5.56
CA ASP A 95 -8.40 12.41 5.84
C ASP A 95 -8.09 13.59 6.74
N ARG A 96 -6.97 13.58 7.44
CA ARG A 96 -6.60 14.71 8.28
C ARG A 96 -5.10 14.69 8.59
N LYS A 97 -4.62 15.78 9.16
CA LYS A 97 -3.21 15.96 9.46
C LYS A 97 -2.65 14.77 10.25
N PRO A 98 -1.56 14.18 9.80
CA PRO A 98 -0.95 13.04 10.50
C PRO A 98 -0.32 13.48 11.83
N PRO A 99 0.06 12.49 12.66
CA PRO A 99 0.74 12.80 13.91
C PRO A 99 2.00 13.61 13.67
N GLU A 100 2.39 14.37 14.69
CA GLU A 100 3.53 15.31 14.59
C GLU A 100 4.83 14.61 14.15
N SER A 101 5.02 13.35 14.55
CA SER A 101 6.23 12.62 14.17
C SER A 101 6.38 12.45 12.66
N PHE A 102 5.28 12.61 11.90
CA PHE A 102 5.30 12.50 10.45
C PHE A 102 5.42 13.83 9.75
N SER A 103 5.65 14.92 10.50
CA SER A 103 5.64 16.26 9.92
C SER A 103 6.72 16.48 8.87
N GLY A 104 7.78 15.69 8.90
CA GLY A 104 8.84 15.79 7.89
C GLY A 104 8.56 15.05 6.59
N CYS A 105 7.46 14.31 6.52
CA CYS A 105 7.15 13.51 5.35
C CYS A 105 6.39 14.35 4.33
N LYS A 106 7.03 14.66 3.21
CA LYS A 106 6.42 15.51 2.20
C LYS A 106 5.44 14.77 1.30
N ASN A 107 5.44 13.46 1.36
CA ASN A 107 4.58 12.63 0.54
C ASN A 107 3.27 12.26 1.23
N ILE A 108 2.91 12.92 2.31
CA ILE A 108 1.61 12.72 2.98
C ILE A 108 0.72 13.90 2.63
N LEU A 109 -0.40 13.59 1.95
CA LEU A 109 -1.31 14.61 1.45
C LEU A 109 -2.66 14.48 2.13
N VAL A 110 -3.13 15.58 2.72
CA VAL A 110 -4.44 15.62 3.37
C VAL A 110 -5.46 16.05 2.33
N VAL A 111 -6.47 15.25 2.14
CA VAL A 111 -7.47 15.51 1.11
C VAL A 111 -8.87 15.62 1.68
#